data_c09c57627ba6ffe77a8d2ba21ffeab1f
#
_entry.id   c09c57627ba6ffe77a8d2ba21ffeab1f
#
_cell.length_a   1.000
_cell.length_b   1.000
_cell.length_c   1.000
_cell.angle_alpha   90.00
_cell.angle_beta   90.00
_cell.angle_gamma   90.00
#
_symmetry.space_group_name_H-M   'P 1'
#
loop_
_entity.id
_entity.type
_entity.pdbx_description
1 polymer ?
#
loop_
_entity_poly.entity_id
_entity_poly.type
_entity_poly.pdbx_seq_one_letter_code
_entity_poly.pdbx_strand_id
1 'polypeptide(L)'
;MKVTSTDIKNSFGKYLRLCSTEPVYITKNGEIIAKLLNHTIEDEIIESSANLRQVFDVDASMHKAYDPGRVAEAMEAYNLSRVRMTYEEFKNMNEEANNRYEYIDGEVYMLGSPNVYHQRVVSRFHIEIDRYLTGKPCDVFVSPFDVTLLRRGNNKFTNIVQPDLLVICNWKEDTNESGRYMGIPRLLVEVLSPGNTVKEMFTKLDLYRDSGVEEYWVIDPLRGNAILYRFQDYGIVETKAFNVNDQCES
;
A
#
# COMPACT_ATOMS: atom_id res chain seq x y z
N MET A 1 0.82 -24.80 -5.08
CA MET A 1 1.51 -25.38 -3.88
C MET A 1 1.34 -24.49 -2.65
N LYS A 2 1.56 -25.02 -1.40
CA LYS A 2 1.55 -24.22 -0.17
C LYS A 2 2.96 -24.02 0.36
N VAL A 3 3.32 -22.80 0.76
CA VAL A 3 4.64 -22.42 1.32
C VAL A 3 4.47 -21.52 2.52
N THR A 4 5.43 -21.50 3.44
CA THR A 4 5.33 -20.61 4.60
C THR A 4 5.76 -19.17 4.25
N SER A 5 5.32 -18.20 5.04
CA SER A 5 5.77 -16.81 4.91
C SER A 5 7.30 -16.67 5.10
N THR A 6 7.92 -17.58 5.87
CA THR A 6 9.39 -17.65 6.05
C THR A 6 10.08 -18.15 4.79
N ASP A 7 9.55 -19.19 4.14
CA ASP A 7 10.11 -19.72 2.89
C ASP A 7 10.05 -18.67 1.77
N ILE A 8 8.93 -17.95 1.68
CA ILE A 8 8.78 -16.83 0.73
C ILE A 8 9.84 -15.75 0.98
N LYS A 9 10.04 -15.32 2.22
CA LYS A 9 11.08 -14.31 2.56
C LYS A 9 12.48 -14.75 2.14
N ASN A 10 12.79 -16.02 2.31
CA ASN A 10 14.13 -16.55 2.05
C ASN A 10 14.39 -16.91 0.59
N SER A 11 13.35 -17.11 -0.22
CA SER A 11 13.48 -17.64 -1.58
C SER A 11 12.43 -17.08 -2.55
N PHE A 12 12.09 -15.80 -2.42
CA PHE A 12 11.01 -15.17 -3.18
C PHE A 12 11.13 -15.37 -4.70
N GLY A 13 12.33 -15.17 -5.27
CA GLY A 13 12.59 -15.37 -6.70
C GLY A 13 12.35 -16.80 -7.20
N LYS A 14 12.47 -17.81 -6.32
CA LYS A 14 12.10 -19.19 -6.64
C LYS A 14 10.59 -19.32 -6.81
N TYR A 15 9.82 -18.74 -5.89
CA TYR A 15 8.37 -18.87 -5.88
C TYR A 15 7.69 -17.98 -6.93
N LEU A 16 8.31 -16.86 -7.31
CA LEU A 16 7.90 -16.08 -8.49
C LEU A 16 8.04 -16.89 -9.79
N ARG A 17 9.08 -17.69 -9.94
CA ARG A 17 9.22 -18.58 -11.11
C ARG A 17 8.22 -19.73 -11.06
N LEU A 18 7.95 -20.27 -9.89
CA LEU A 18 6.99 -21.38 -9.74
C LEU A 18 5.55 -20.94 -9.95
N CYS A 19 5.17 -19.71 -9.59
CA CYS A 19 3.82 -19.23 -9.82
C CYS A 19 3.47 -19.05 -11.31
N SER A 20 4.46 -19.13 -12.22
CA SER A 20 4.19 -19.18 -13.66
C SER A 20 3.57 -20.50 -14.13
N THR A 21 3.66 -21.56 -13.34
CA THR A 21 3.14 -22.90 -13.69
C THR A 21 1.98 -23.35 -12.80
N GLU A 22 1.95 -22.89 -11.54
CA GLU A 22 0.88 -23.24 -10.60
C GLU A 22 0.73 -22.16 -9.52
N PRO A 23 -0.47 -21.97 -8.94
CA PRO A 23 -0.68 -21.04 -7.83
C PRO A 23 0.18 -21.40 -6.62
N VAL A 24 0.85 -20.39 -6.02
CA VAL A 24 1.59 -20.53 -4.77
C VAL A 24 0.81 -19.87 -3.63
N TYR A 25 0.36 -20.65 -2.67
CA TYR A 25 -0.37 -20.19 -1.48
C TYR A 25 0.62 -19.96 -0.34
N ILE A 26 0.68 -18.76 0.17
CA ILE A 26 1.54 -18.39 1.30
C ILE A 26 0.77 -18.61 2.59
N THR A 27 1.39 -19.35 3.53
CA THR A 27 0.77 -19.65 4.81
C THR A 27 1.56 -19.06 5.98
N LYS A 28 0.85 -18.66 7.04
CA LYS A 28 1.41 -18.27 8.34
C LYS A 28 0.56 -18.94 9.43
N ASN A 29 1.19 -19.65 10.35
CA ASN A 29 0.50 -20.43 11.40
C ASN A 29 -0.53 -21.43 10.87
N GLY A 30 -0.30 -22.00 9.67
CA GLY A 30 -1.19 -22.95 9.03
C GLY A 30 -2.32 -22.36 8.19
N GLU A 31 -2.56 -21.04 8.27
CA GLU A 31 -3.57 -20.33 7.49
C GLU A 31 -2.99 -19.73 6.22
N ILE A 32 -3.80 -19.68 5.16
CA ILE A 32 -3.42 -19.04 3.89
C ILE A 32 -3.60 -17.53 4.06
N ILE A 33 -2.49 -16.78 3.95
CA ILE A 33 -2.47 -15.33 4.09
C ILE A 33 -2.32 -14.60 2.74
N ALA A 34 -1.85 -15.30 1.70
CA ALA A 34 -1.71 -14.73 0.36
C ALA A 34 -1.61 -15.82 -0.70
N LYS A 35 -1.82 -15.44 -1.97
CA LYS A 35 -1.68 -16.29 -3.15
C LYS A 35 -0.84 -15.57 -4.20
N LEU A 36 0.18 -16.24 -4.76
CA LEU A 36 0.91 -15.78 -5.94
C LEU A 36 0.36 -16.50 -7.16
N LEU A 37 0.02 -15.73 -8.19
CA LEU A 37 -0.48 -16.23 -9.49
C LEU A 37 0.41 -15.72 -10.61
N ASN A 38 0.45 -16.46 -11.72
CA ASN A 38 1.01 -15.95 -12.97
C ASN A 38 -0.04 -15.07 -13.67
N HIS A 39 0.41 -13.98 -14.26
CA HIS A 39 -0.41 -13.06 -15.04
C HIS A 39 -1.18 -13.75 -16.19
N THR A 40 -0.64 -14.81 -16.78
CA THR A 40 -1.25 -15.54 -17.91
C THR A 40 -2.43 -16.44 -17.53
N ILE A 41 -2.67 -16.70 -16.24
CA ILE A 41 -3.83 -17.50 -15.77
C ILE A 41 -5.06 -16.61 -15.57
N GLU A 42 -4.88 -15.29 -15.51
CA GLU A 42 -5.95 -14.32 -15.27
C GLU A 42 -6.72 -13.92 -16.54
N ASP A 43 -6.17 -14.17 -17.74
CA ASP A 43 -6.81 -13.79 -19.01
C ASP A 43 -8.11 -14.56 -19.33
N GLU A 44 -8.44 -15.62 -18.59
CA GLU A 44 -9.67 -16.42 -18.81
C GLU A 44 -10.89 -15.96 -17.99
N ILE A 45 -10.75 -14.96 -17.10
CA ILE A 45 -11.85 -14.56 -16.18
C ILE A 45 -12.45 -13.19 -16.53
N ILE A 46 -11.97 -12.47 -17.56
CA ILE A 46 -12.33 -11.07 -17.78
C ILE A 46 -13.23 -10.88 -19.01
N GLU A 47 -14.52 -10.97 -18.79
CA GLU A 47 -15.51 -10.21 -19.58
C GLU A 47 -16.46 -9.50 -18.59
N SER A 48 -16.17 -8.26 -18.26
CA SER A 48 -17.10 -7.15 -17.95
C SER A 48 -16.49 -6.10 -17.02
N SER A 49 -16.23 -4.88 -17.53
CA SER A 49 -16.48 -3.67 -16.74
C SER A 49 -15.88 -2.37 -17.30
N ALA A 50 -16.69 -1.32 -17.33
CA ALA A 50 -16.36 -0.06 -17.99
C ALA A 50 -15.82 1.06 -17.06
N ASN A 51 -15.93 0.93 -15.74
CA ASN A 51 -15.72 2.07 -14.83
C ASN A 51 -14.26 2.31 -14.41
N LEU A 52 -13.43 1.27 -14.26
CA LEU A 52 -12.00 1.46 -13.98
C LEU A 52 -11.22 2.10 -15.15
N ARG A 53 -11.70 2.00 -16.38
CA ARG A 53 -11.07 2.68 -17.52
C ARG A 53 -10.98 4.18 -17.34
N GLN A 54 -11.93 4.82 -16.64
CA GLN A 54 -11.88 6.26 -16.38
C GLN A 54 -10.83 6.65 -15.36
N VAL A 55 -10.54 5.78 -14.38
CA VAL A 55 -9.51 6.00 -13.37
C VAL A 55 -8.13 5.73 -13.94
N PHE A 56 -8.01 4.69 -14.77
CA PHE A 56 -6.73 4.24 -15.34
C PHE A 56 -6.47 4.75 -16.76
N ASP A 57 -7.22 5.68 -17.34
CA ASP A 57 -6.98 6.19 -18.71
C ASP A 57 -5.49 6.51 -18.95
N VAL A 58 -4.72 5.43 -18.98
CA VAL A 58 -3.26 5.38 -19.04
C VAL A 58 -2.91 5.11 -20.50
N ASP A 59 -2.35 6.12 -21.15
CA ASP A 59 -1.86 6.01 -22.52
C ASP A 59 -0.90 4.82 -22.69
N ALA A 60 -1.06 4.03 -23.75
CA ALA A 60 -0.19 2.91 -24.11
C ALA A 60 1.31 3.27 -24.25
N SER A 61 1.65 4.57 -24.24
CA SER A 61 3.03 5.06 -24.17
C SER A 61 3.73 4.77 -22.84
N MET A 62 2.99 4.45 -21.77
CA MET A 62 3.57 4.15 -20.44
C MET A 62 4.46 2.91 -20.43
N HIS A 63 4.18 1.91 -21.27
CA HIS A 63 5.00 0.68 -21.33
C HIS A 63 6.45 0.92 -21.79
N LYS A 64 6.76 2.09 -22.37
CA LYS A 64 8.13 2.45 -22.81
C LYS A 64 9.00 3.10 -21.75
N ALA A 65 8.45 3.51 -20.60
CA ALA A 65 9.19 4.23 -19.55
C ALA A 65 9.82 3.31 -18.48
N TYR A 66 9.56 2.00 -18.54
CA TYR A 66 10.09 1.05 -17.58
C TYR A 66 11.46 0.53 -18.02
N ASP A 67 12.51 1.00 -17.35
CA ASP A 67 13.88 0.46 -17.48
C ASP A 67 14.20 -0.38 -16.23
N PRO A 68 14.26 -1.73 -16.34
CA PRO A 68 14.55 -2.61 -15.23
C PRO A 68 15.92 -2.35 -14.58
N GLY A 69 16.91 -1.89 -15.34
CA GLY A 69 18.26 -1.59 -14.85
C GLY A 69 18.26 -0.38 -13.91
N ARG A 70 17.60 0.71 -14.30
CA ARG A 70 17.47 1.92 -13.46
C ARG A 70 16.67 1.66 -12.18
N VAL A 71 15.68 0.76 -12.23
CA VAL A 71 14.92 0.37 -11.04
C VAL A 71 15.80 -0.45 -10.10
N ALA A 72 16.62 -1.37 -10.61
CA ALA A 72 17.53 -2.16 -9.79
C ALA A 72 18.58 -1.29 -9.08
N GLU A 73 19.20 -0.32 -9.79
CA GLU A 73 20.13 0.64 -9.20
C GLU A 73 19.46 1.53 -8.13
N ALA A 74 18.26 2.02 -8.41
CA ALA A 74 17.49 2.81 -7.44
C ALA A 74 17.11 1.98 -6.21
N MET A 75 16.76 0.69 -6.39
CA MET A 75 16.46 -0.23 -5.29
C MET A 75 17.70 -0.56 -4.46
N GLU A 76 18.87 -0.68 -5.07
CA GLU A 76 20.13 -0.94 -4.36
C GLU A 76 20.54 0.30 -3.54
N ALA A 77 20.48 1.49 -4.11
CA ALA A 77 20.71 2.75 -3.41
C ALA A 77 19.70 2.96 -2.26
N TYR A 78 18.44 2.62 -2.48
CA TYR A 78 17.37 2.70 -1.47
C TYR A 78 17.56 1.69 -0.32
N ASN A 79 17.99 0.46 -0.61
CA ASN A 79 18.29 -0.55 0.43
C ASN A 79 19.51 -0.19 1.29
N LEU A 80 20.46 0.56 0.73
CA LEU A 80 21.61 1.10 1.48
C LEU A 80 21.25 2.29 2.38
N SER A 81 20.09 2.94 2.14
CA SER A 81 19.66 4.14 2.87
C SER A 81 18.75 3.87 4.08
N ARG A 82 18.48 2.61 4.43
CA ARG A 82 17.64 2.28 5.59
C ARG A 82 18.43 2.44 6.87
N VAL A 83 18.14 3.51 7.58
CA VAL A 83 18.70 3.78 8.90
C VAL A 83 17.73 3.28 9.95
N ARG A 84 18.21 2.50 10.91
CA ARG A 84 17.46 2.19 12.13
C ARG A 84 17.77 3.23 13.19
N MET A 85 16.72 3.73 13.81
CA MET A 85 16.83 4.69 14.89
C MET A 85 15.66 4.58 15.87
N THR A 86 15.78 5.20 17.00
CA THR A 86 14.69 5.34 17.97
C THR A 86 13.66 6.34 17.44
N TYR A 87 12.44 6.29 17.98
CA TYR A 87 11.39 7.25 17.60
C TYR A 87 11.78 8.71 17.93
N GLU A 88 12.49 8.95 19.03
CA GLU A 88 12.95 10.30 19.38
C GLU A 88 14.01 10.82 18.40
N GLU A 89 14.95 9.98 17.98
CA GLU A 89 15.93 10.33 16.94
C GLU A 89 15.24 10.63 15.61
N PHE A 90 14.26 9.82 15.22
CA PHE A 90 13.45 10.05 14.02
C PHE A 90 12.70 11.37 14.10
N LYS A 91 12.04 11.68 15.22
CA LYS A 91 11.29 12.91 15.41
C LYS A 91 12.19 14.14 15.23
N ASN A 92 13.35 14.16 15.90
CA ASN A 92 14.31 15.26 15.76
C ASN A 92 14.82 15.40 14.33
N MET A 93 15.17 14.29 13.66
CA MET A 93 15.58 14.28 12.27
C MET A 93 14.47 14.80 11.34
N ASN A 94 13.23 14.37 11.54
CA ASN A 94 12.12 14.73 10.66
C ASN A 94 11.67 16.19 10.81
N GLU A 95 11.81 16.78 12.01
CA GLU A 95 11.54 18.21 12.25
C GLU A 95 12.55 19.14 11.53
N GLU A 96 13.78 18.69 11.33
CA GLU A 96 14.84 19.45 10.65
C GLU A 96 14.94 19.15 9.14
N ALA A 97 14.23 18.12 8.68
CA ALA A 97 14.40 17.60 7.32
C ALA A 97 13.61 18.40 6.26
N ASN A 98 14.24 18.58 5.10
CA ASN A 98 13.56 19.09 3.90
C ASN A 98 12.85 17.99 3.09
N ASN A 99 13.09 16.73 3.42
CA ASN A 99 12.50 15.55 2.78
C ASN A 99 11.40 14.96 3.66
N ARG A 100 10.54 14.16 3.05
CA ARG A 100 9.50 13.41 3.76
C ARG A 100 9.99 12.01 4.10
N TYR A 101 9.62 11.53 5.27
CA TYR A 101 10.03 10.22 5.76
C TYR A 101 8.87 9.48 6.41
N GLU A 102 8.88 8.17 6.29
CA GLU A 102 8.07 7.26 7.12
C GLU A 102 8.97 6.56 8.12
N TYR A 103 8.38 6.18 9.25
CA TYR A 103 9.06 5.44 10.31
C TYR A 103 8.22 4.21 10.66
N ILE A 104 8.74 3.02 10.36
CA ILE A 104 8.01 1.76 10.54
C ILE A 104 8.92 0.75 11.23
N ASP A 105 8.50 0.27 12.42
CA ASP A 105 9.19 -0.74 13.22
C ASP A 105 10.69 -0.41 13.47
N GLY A 106 11.00 0.88 13.66
CA GLY A 106 12.35 1.37 13.91
C GLY A 106 13.18 1.60 12.64
N GLU A 107 12.64 1.39 11.45
CA GLU A 107 13.28 1.67 10.16
C GLU A 107 12.74 2.98 9.57
N VAL A 108 13.62 3.80 9.01
CA VAL A 108 13.28 5.05 8.33
C VAL A 108 13.24 4.82 6.82
N TYR A 109 12.20 5.33 6.18
CA TYR A 109 11.97 5.24 4.75
C TYR A 109 11.84 6.65 4.18
N MET A 110 12.75 7.03 3.28
CA MET A 110 12.66 8.31 2.58
C MET A 110 11.63 8.22 1.46
N LEU A 111 10.69 9.14 1.44
CA LEU A 111 9.67 9.22 0.41
C LEU A 111 10.20 10.01 -0.79
N GLY A 112 10.18 9.39 -1.96
CA GLY A 112 10.51 10.04 -3.22
C GLY A 112 9.41 10.98 -3.71
N SER A 113 9.75 11.85 -4.67
CA SER A 113 8.74 12.65 -5.37
C SER A 113 7.95 11.76 -6.33
N PRO A 114 6.61 11.78 -6.26
CA PRO A 114 5.77 10.98 -7.14
C PRO A 114 5.82 11.49 -8.58
N ASN A 115 5.68 10.58 -9.55
CA ASN A 115 5.59 10.94 -10.96
C ASN A 115 4.16 11.38 -11.36
N VAL A 116 3.99 11.87 -12.60
CA VAL A 116 2.70 12.37 -13.10
C VAL A 116 1.60 11.30 -13.12
N TYR A 117 1.95 10.05 -13.37
CA TYR A 117 1.00 8.95 -13.46
C TYR A 117 0.46 8.57 -12.08
N HIS A 118 1.34 8.46 -11.11
CA HIS A 118 0.99 8.27 -9.71
C HIS A 118 0.01 9.37 -9.25
N GLN A 119 0.38 10.64 -9.46
CA GLN A 119 -0.46 11.78 -9.07
C GLN A 119 -1.82 11.79 -9.78
N ARG A 120 -1.88 11.37 -11.04
CA ARG A 120 -3.14 11.26 -11.78
C ARG A 120 -4.07 10.22 -11.16
N VAL A 121 -3.53 9.06 -10.76
CA VAL A 121 -4.32 8.01 -10.09
C VAL A 121 -4.81 8.51 -8.74
N VAL A 122 -3.93 9.08 -7.90
CA VAL A 122 -4.31 9.67 -6.60
C VAL A 122 -5.44 10.68 -6.78
N SER A 123 -5.30 11.61 -7.73
CA SER A 123 -6.32 12.64 -8.00
C SER A 123 -7.67 12.03 -8.42
N ARG A 124 -7.69 11.00 -9.25
CA ARG A 124 -8.93 10.34 -9.68
C ARG A 124 -9.60 9.57 -8.55
N PHE A 125 -8.82 8.81 -7.79
CA PHE A 125 -9.34 8.12 -6.60
C PHE A 125 -9.90 9.10 -5.57
N HIS A 126 -9.21 10.22 -5.33
CA HIS A 126 -9.71 11.26 -4.44
C HIS A 126 -11.09 11.75 -4.87
N ILE A 127 -11.27 12.10 -6.14
CA ILE A 127 -12.55 12.60 -6.67
C ILE A 127 -13.68 11.58 -6.49
N GLU A 128 -13.43 10.30 -6.80
CA GLU A 128 -14.46 9.26 -6.70
C GLU A 128 -14.82 8.93 -5.25
N ILE A 129 -13.82 8.86 -4.37
CA ILE A 129 -14.05 8.65 -2.94
C ILE A 129 -14.78 9.85 -2.33
N ASP A 130 -14.36 11.08 -2.62
CA ASP A 130 -15.01 12.29 -2.12
C ASP A 130 -16.49 12.37 -2.54
N ARG A 131 -16.75 12.07 -3.83
CA ARG A 131 -18.13 11.99 -4.35
C ARG A 131 -18.94 10.93 -3.61
N TYR A 132 -18.37 9.75 -3.36
CA TYR A 132 -19.03 8.67 -2.63
C TYR A 132 -19.31 9.04 -1.17
N LEU A 133 -18.42 9.80 -0.54
CA LEU A 133 -18.52 10.20 0.86
C LEU A 133 -19.44 11.42 1.07
N THR A 134 -19.85 12.10 0.00
CA THR A 134 -20.74 13.28 0.10
C THR A 134 -22.00 12.96 0.92
N GLY A 135 -22.22 13.68 2.01
CA GLY A 135 -23.32 13.48 2.95
C GLY A 135 -23.13 12.34 3.95
N LYS A 136 -21.95 11.73 4.01
CA LYS A 136 -21.56 10.72 5.00
C LYS A 136 -20.64 11.35 6.07
N PRO A 137 -20.44 10.72 7.23
CA PRO A 137 -19.65 11.28 8.33
C PRO A 137 -18.13 11.11 8.17
N CYS A 138 -17.65 10.76 6.98
CA CYS A 138 -16.26 10.53 6.70
C CYS A 138 -15.74 11.47 5.60
N ASP A 139 -14.48 11.82 5.68
CA ASP A 139 -13.78 12.64 4.69
C ASP A 139 -12.55 11.92 4.14
N VAL A 140 -12.18 12.25 2.89
CA VAL A 140 -10.96 11.74 2.25
C VAL A 140 -9.85 12.77 2.33
N PHE A 141 -8.65 12.33 2.69
CA PHE A 141 -7.44 13.14 2.77
C PHE A 141 -6.37 12.58 1.84
N VAL A 142 -5.41 13.42 1.46
CA VAL A 142 -4.29 13.04 0.58
C VAL A 142 -2.95 13.36 1.22
N SER A 143 -1.91 12.63 0.83
CA SER A 143 -0.52 12.93 1.20
C SER A 143 -0.10 14.35 0.75
N PRO A 144 0.75 15.07 1.54
CA PRO A 144 1.37 14.62 2.79
C PRO A 144 0.45 14.72 4.00
N PHE A 145 0.24 13.62 4.68
CA PHE A 145 -0.58 13.53 5.90
C PHE A 145 0.00 12.46 6.82
N ASP A 146 0.54 12.86 7.97
CA ASP A 146 1.12 11.94 8.94
C ASP A 146 0.04 11.16 9.68
N VAL A 147 0.11 9.85 9.63
CA VAL A 147 -0.73 8.94 10.41
C VAL A 147 0.15 8.23 11.43
N THR A 148 -0.21 8.36 12.70
CA THR A 148 0.46 7.66 13.79
C THR A 148 -0.24 6.33 14.07
N LEU A 149 0.47 5.22 13.90
CA LEU A 149 -0.08 3.88 14.08
C LEU A 149 0.68 3.09 15.15
N LEU A 150 -0.08 2.32 15.95
CA LEU A 150 0.43 1.40 16.95
C LEU A 150 -0.04 -0.02 16.62
N ARG A 151 0.89 -0.98 16.61
CA ARG A 151 0.51 -2.39 16.44
C ARG A 151 -0.12 -2.95 17.71
N ARG A 152 -1.17 -3.73 17.56
CA ARG A 152 -1.78 -4.47 18.68
C ARG A 152 -0.75 -5.35 19.38
N GLY A 153 -0.69 -5.24 20.70
CA GLY A 153 0.20 -6.07 21.55
C GLY A 153 1.68 -5.74 21.43
N ASN A 154 2.07 -4.76 20.64
CA ASN A 154 3.44 -4.29 20.53
C ASN A 154 3.49 -2.75 20.50
N ASN A 155 3.22 -2.13 21.66
CA ASN A 155 3.27 -0.67 21.80
C ASN A 155 4.71 -0.13 21.91
N LYS A 156 5.73 -0.95 21.57
CA LYS A 156 7.13 -0.53 21.67
C LYS A 156 7.55 0.47 20.60
N PHE A 157 6.87 0.45 19.46
CA PHE A 157 7.19 1.32 18.35
C PHE A 157 5.97 2.12 17.92
N THR A 158 6.10 3.44 18.03
CA THR A 158 5.24 4.36 17.29
C THR A 158 5.62 4.28 15.81
N ASN A 159 4.65 4.10 14.93
CA ASN A 159 4.89 4.11 13.49
C ASN A 159 4.28 5.38 12.90
N ILE A 160 4.99 6.02 11.98
CA ILE A 160 4.54 7.20 11.24
C ILE A 160 4.54 6.85 9.77
N VAL A 161 3.39 6.94 9.14
CA VAL A 161 3.21 6.67 7.70
C VAL A 161 2.50 7.82 7.01
N GLN A 162 2.72 7.96 5.70
CA GLN A 162 2.09 8.96 4.84
C GLN A 162 1.42 8.25 3.65
N PRO A 163 0.29 7.58 3.84
CA PRO A 163 -0.42 6.93 2.74
C PRO A 163 -0.87 7.96 1.69
N ASP A 164 -0.95 7.54 0.43
CA ASP A 164 -1.32 8.43 -0.67
C ASP A 164 -2.73 9.00 -0.53
N LEU A 165 -3.69 8.17 -0.07
CA LEU A 165 -5.03 8.59 0.34
C LEU A 165 -5.45 7.86 1.61
N LEU A 166 -6.31 8.51 2.38
CA LEU A 166 -6.92 7.93 3.57
C LEU A 166 -8.34 8.46 3.76
N VAL A 167 -9.21 7.59 4.29
CA VAL A 167 -10.55 7.97 4.70
C VAL A 167 -10.61 7.95 6.22
N ILE A 168 -11.03 9.07 6.78
CA ILE A 168 -11.19 9.26 8.22
C ILE A 168 -12.64 9.63 8.51
N CYS A 169 -13.23 8.93 9.47
CA CYS A 169 -14.54 9.27 10.01
C CYS A 169 -14.34 10.00 11.35
N ASN A 170 -15.16 11.02 11.61
CA ASN A 170 -15.11 11.80 12.86
C ASN A 170 -13.73 12.43 13.15
N TRP A 171 -13.01 12.88 12.12
CA TRP A 171 -11.64 13.40 12.23
C TRP A 171 -11.50 14.55 13.24
N LYS A 172 -12.57 15.31 13.50
CA LYS A 172 -12.57 16.43 14.45
C LYS A 172 -12.37 15.96 15.89
N GLU A 173 -12.86 14.77 16.24
CA GLU A 173 -12.77 14.20 17.57
C GLU A 173 -11.38 13.63 17.84
N ASP A 174 -10.74 13.10 16.81
CA ASP A 174 -9.42 12.45 16.87
C ASP A 174 -8.26 13.40 16.48
N THR A 175 -8.52 14.69 16.32
CA THR A 175 -7.48 15.69 16.05
C THR A 175 -7.08 16.39 17.35
N ASN A 176 -5.77 16.38 17.65
CA ASN A 176 -5.24 17.04 18.84
C ASN A 176 -5.18 18.58 18.67
N GLU A 177 -4.82 19.31 19.75
CA GLU A 177 -4.70 20.77 19.76
C GLU A 177 -3.72 21.35 18.73
N SER A 178 -2.71 20.58 18.31
CA SER A 178 -1.76 20.96 17.27
C SER A 178 -2.24 20.64 15.84
N GLY A 179 -3.47 20.18 15.67
CA GLY A 179 -4.05 19.86 14.37
C GLY A 179 -3.56 18.50 13.80
N ARG A 180 -2.94 17.64 14.60
CA ARG A 180 -2.49 16.31 14.17
C ARG A 180 -3.58 15.28 14.44
N TYR A 181 -3.83 14.43 13.46
CA TYR A 181 -4.73 13.29 13.59
C TYR A 181 -4.08 12.17 14.41
N MET A 182 -4.82 11.67 15.41
CA MET A 182 -4.35 10.68 16.37
C MET A 182 -5.17 9.38 16.34
N GLY A 183 -6.18 9.32 15.48
CA GLY A 183 -7.05 8.16 15.34
C GLY A 183 -6.50 7.11 14.37
N ILE A 184 -7.34 6.11 14.07
CA ILE A 184 -7.04 5.07 13.09
C ILE A 184 -7.89 5.34 11.84
N PRO A 185 -7.28 5.55 10.66
CA PRO A 185 -8.02 5.68 9.41
C PRO A 185 -8.82 4.42 9.11
N ARG A 186 -10.01 4.61 8.57
CA ARG A 186 -10.86 3.50 8.19
C ARG A 186 -10.37 2.78 6.93
N LEU A 187 -9.91 3.57 5.96
CA LEU A 187 -9.41 3.09 4.67
C LEU A 187 -8.09 3.79 4.34
N LEU A 188 -7.14 3.03 3.82
CA LEU A 188 -5.87 3.52 3.30
C LEU A 188 -5.65 3.09 1.86
N VAL A 189 -5.06 3.96 1.04
CA VAL A 189 -4.69 3.67 -0.35
C VAL A 189 -3.22 3.98 -0.55
N GLU A 190 -2.50 3.04 -1.13
CA GLU A 190 -1.13 3.18 -1.61
C GLU A 190 -1.09 2.99 -3.12
N VAL A 191 -0.58 3.97 -3.83
CA VAL A 191 -0.38 3.92 -5.28
C VAL A 191 1.09 3.61 -5.53
N LEU A 192 1.36 2.48 -6.17
CA LEU A 192 2.73 2.02 -6.38
C LEU A 192 3.49 2.90 -7.37
N SER A 193 4.75 3.15 -7.05
CA SER A 193 5.73 3.74 -7.95
C SER A 193 6.85 2.72 -8.23
N PRO A 194 7.67 2.91 -9.29
CA PRO A 194 8.73 1.96 -9.64
C PRO A 194 9.74 1.67 -8.52
N GLY A 195 9.86 2.56 -7.53
CA GLY A 195 10.75 2.39 -6.39
C GLY A 195 10.19 1.56 -5.23
N ASN A 196 8.88 1.26 -5.22
CA ASN A 196 8.29 0.48 -4.14
C ASN A 196 8.76 -0.96 -4.16
N THR A 197 9.19 -1.46 -3.01
CA THR A 197 9.64 -2.83 -2.85
C THR A 197 8.52 -3.73 -2.34
N VAL A 198 8.56 -5.00 -2.74
CA VAL A 198 7.65 -6.03 -2.22
C VAL A 198 7.72 -6.11 -0.68
N LYS A 199 8.91 -5.91 -0.10
CA LYS A 199 9.09 -5.90 1.36
C LYS A 199 8.31 -4.77 2.02
N GLU A 200 8.30 -3.57 1.44
CA GLU A 200 7.54 -2.43 1.96
C GLU A 200 6.04 -2.68 1.93
N MET A 201 5.55 -3.23 0.82
CA MET A 201 4.13 -3.58 0.69
C MET A 201 3.69 -4.53 1.79
N PHE A 202 4.49 -5.60 2.07
CA PHE A 202 4.17 -6.52 3.16
C PHE A 202 4.33 -5.88 4.55
N THR A 203 5.31 -4.99 4.74
CA THR A 203 5.50 -4.28 6.00
C THR A 203 4.32 -3.36 6.29
N LYS A 204 3.82 -2.62 5.28
CA LYS A 204 2.63 -1.76 5.40
C LYS A 204 1.36 -2.59 5.56
N LEU A 205 1.18 -3.69 4.82
CA LEU A 205 0.05 -4.59 4.96
C LEU A 205 -0.07 -5.12 6.39
N ASP A 206 1.04 -5.64 6.95
CA ASP A 206 1.08 -6.13 8.32
C ASP A 206 0.85 -4.99 9.34
N LEU A 207 1.43 -3.80 9.11
CA LEU A 207 1.24 -2.64 9.99
C LEU A 207 -0.22 -2.21 10.02
N TYR A 208 -0.86 -2.01 8.87
CA TYR A 208 -2.23 -1.52 8.76
C TYR A 208 -3.23 -2.51 9.38
N ARG A 209 -3.09 -3.80 9.07
CA ARG A 209 -3.87 -4.85 9.72
C ARG A 209 -3.72 -4.85 11.24
N ASP A 210 -2.48 -4.83 11.74
CA ASP A 210 -2.18 -4.93 13.18
C ASP A 210 -2.53 -3.64 13.94
N SER A 211 -2.76 -2.53 13.24
CA SER A 211 -3.16 -1.25 13.82
C SER A 211 -4.66 -1.02 13.84
N GLY A 212 -5.46 -1.91 13.22
CA GLY A 212 -6.91 -1.82 13.25
C GLY A 212 -7.53 -1.02 12.10
N VAL A 213 -6.79 -0.77 11.02
CA VAL A 213 -7.35 -0.28 9.75
C VAL A 213 -8.37 -1.31 9.24
N GLU A 214 -9.48 -0.86 8.66
CA GLU A 214 -10.52 -1.78 8.16
C GLU A 214 -10.31 -2.16 6.70
N GLU A 215 -9.80 -1.24 5.87
CA GLU A 215 -9.65 -1.47 4.44
C GLU A 215 -8.32 -0.88 3.91
N TYR A 216 -7.62 -1.65 3.09
CA TYR A 216 -6.35 -1.25 2.49
C TYR A 216 -6.32 -1.58 1.00
N TRP A 217 -6.06 -0.56 0.17
CA TRP A 217 -5.92 -0.67 -1.27
C TRP A 217 -4.47 -0.49 -1.69
N VAL A 218 -3.99 -1.39 -2.53
CA VAL A 218 -2.71 -1.27 -3.25
C VAL A 218 -3.01 -1.16 -4.72
N ILE A 219 -2.61 -0.05 -5.34
CA ILE A 219 -2.89 0.24 -6.74
C ILE A 219 -1.58 0.27 -7.53
N ASP A 220 -1.49 -0.53 -8.58
CA ASP A 220 -0.36 -0.53 -9.51
C ASP A 220 -0.77 0.13 -10.84
N PRO A 221 -0.44 1.42 -11.05
CA PRO A 221 -0.80 2.12 -12.28
C PRO A 221 -0.11 1.55 -13.51
N LEU A 222 1.09 0.97 -13.36
CA LEU A 222 1.86 0.44 -14.48
C LEU A 222 1.28 -0.87 -15.02
N ARG A 223 0.73 -1.69 -14.11
CA ARG A 223 0.08 -2.95 -14.49
C ARG A 223 -1.42 -2.82 -14.67
N GLY A 224 -2.00 -1.67 -14.31
CA GLY A 224 -3.44 -1.43 -14.40
C GLY A 224 -4.24 -2.35 -13.47
N ASN A 225 -3.71 -2.67 -12.31
CA ASN A 225 -4.39 -3.52 -11.34
C ASN A 225 -4.44 -2.89 -9.95
N ALA A 226 -5.37 -3.37 -9.13
CA ALA A 226 -5.50 -3.00 -7.73
C ALA A 226 -5.80 -4.23 -6.88
N ILE A 227 -5.33 -4.21 -5.64
CA ILE A 227 -5.63 -5.24 -4.64
C ILE A 227 -6.29 -4.56 -3.45
N LEU A 228 -7.44 -5.06 -3.08
CA LEU A 228 -8.16 -4.71 -1.87
C LEU A 228 -7.91 -5.77 -0.80
N TYR A 229 -7.54 -5.31 0.39
CA TYR A 229 -7.53 -6.11 1.62
C TYR A 229 -8.57 -5.55 2.58
N ARG A 230 -9.46 -6.40 3.11
CA ARG A 230 -10.33 -6.05 4.23
C ARG A 230 -9.87 -6.78 5.48
N PHE A 231 -9.84 -6.02 6.57
CA PHE A 231 -9.41 -6.51 7.87
C PHE A 231 -10.58 -6.51 8.84
N GLN A 232 -10.65 -7.54 9.66
CA GLN A 232 -11.55 -7.62 10.80
C GLN A 232 -10.83 -8.37 11.92
N ASP A 233 -10.95 -7.90 13.14
CA ASP A 233 -10.31 -8.50 14.33
C ASP A 233 -8.80 -8.74 14.15
N TYR A 234 -8.13 -7.81 13.42
CA TYR A 234 -6.70 -7.87 13.09
C TYR A 234 -6.33 -9.06 12.16
N GLY A 235 -7.30 -9.62 11.47
CA GLY A 235 -7.15 -10.66 10.46
C GLY A 235 -7.53 -10.14 9.07
N ILE A 236 -6.99 -10.76 8.01
CA ILE A 236 -7.45 -10.54 6.64
C ILE A 236 -8.69 -11.42 6.43
N VAL A 237 -9.86 -10.79 6.26
CA VAL A 237 -11.13 -11.50 6.00
C VAL A 237 -11.46 -11.57 4.52
N GLU A 238 -10.92 -10.65 3.72
CA GLU A 238 -11.12 -10.62 2.28
C GLU A 238 -9.89 -10.11 1.56
N THR A 239 -9.58 -10.68 0.41
CA THR A 239 -8.60 -10.17 -0.56
C THR A 239 -9.24 -10.25 -1.95
N LYS A 240 -9.37 -9.10 -2.60
CA LYS A 240 -9.84 -9.01 -3.99
C LYS A 240 -8.78 -8.38 -4.88
N ALA A 241 -8.59 -8.93 -6.06
CA ALA A 241 -7.78 -8.33 -7.11
C ALA A 241 -8.71 -7.80 -8.20
N PHE A 242 -8.40 -6.60 -8.69
CA PHE A 242 -9.12 -5.93 -9.76
C PHE A 242 -8.15 -5.56 -10.87
N ASN A 243 -8.63 -5.64 -12.10
CA ASN A 243 -7.92 -5.13 -13.26
C ASN A 243 -8.62 -3.86 -13.78
N VAL A 244 -7.97 -3.15 -14.68
CA VAL A 244 -8.47 -1.88 -15.24
C VAL A 244 -9.90 -1.95 -15.82
N ASN A 245 -10.41 -3.15 -16.10
CA ASN A 245 -11.75 -3.38 -16.63
C ASN A 245 -12.79 -3.80 -15.58
N ASP A 246 -12.40 -3.97 -14.31
CA ASP A 246 -13.30 -4.47 -13.28
C ASP A 246 -14.06 -3.33 -12.59
N GLN A 247 -15.29 -3.62 -12.12
CA GLN A 247 -16.00 -2.73 -11.20
C GLN A 247 -15.57 -3.02 -9.76
N CYS A 248 -15.20 -1.97 -9.03
CA CYS A 248 -14.86 -2.07 -7.62
C CYS A 248 -16.08 -1.71 -6.76
N GLU A 249 -16.47 -2.62 -5.87
CA GLU A 249 -17.41 -2.37 -4.78
C GLU A 249 -16.61 -2.34 -3.46
N SER A 250 -16.53 -1.18 -2.84
CA SER A 250 -15.96 -0.99 -1.48
C SER A 250 -17.04 -0.88 -0.44
#